data_f15d77c085eefcf2b37eeefefc224f1e
#
_entry.id   f15d77c085eefcf2b37eeefefc224f1e
#
_cell.length_a   1.000
_cell.length_b   1.000
_cell.length_c   1.000
_cell.angle_alpha   90.00
_cell.angle_beta   90.00
_cell.angle_gamma   90.00
#
_symmetry.space_group_name_H-M   'P 1'
#
loop_
_entity.id
_entity.type
_entity.pdbx_description
1 polymer ?
#
loop_
_entity_poly.entity_id
_entity_poly.type
_entity_poly.pdbx_seq_one_letter_code
_entity_poly.pdbx_strand_id
1 'polypeptide(L)'
;MPVDTLKTTLQVNGKEGMSLLKGKIQQNGFRVMYFGSLASFSATYVGHFPWFFTYNYLNEKLPEYPEDRLKRFGRNALIGFSASCVSDVSSNSIRVIKTTRQSQKEVQSYLQIIRGIIEEKGVNNLLFRGLKTRIISNGLQGMMFTVLWKYFMDL
;
A
#
# COMPACT_ATOMS: atom_id res chain seq x y z
N MET A 1 -13.41 1.38 -3.32
CA MET A 1 -13.64 1.22 -1.88
C MET A 1 -14.40 -0.06 -1.52
N PRO A 2 -15.65 -0.34 -1.98
CA PRO A 2 -16.31 -1.60 -1.61
C PRO A 2 -15.51 -2.86 -1.95
N VAL A 3 -15.00 -2.95 -3.16
CA VAL A 3 -14.14 -4.05 -3.61
C VAL A 3 -12.85 -4.16 -2.80
N ASP A 4 -12.25 -3.04 -2.43
CA ASP A 4 -11.04 -2.99 -1.61
C ASP A 4 -11.31 -3.46 -0.16
N THR A 5 -12.45 -3.09 0.42
CA THR A 5 -12.88 -3.60 1.74
C THR A 5 -13.11 -5.11 1.69
N LEU A 6 -13.80 -5.61 0.67
CA LEU A 6 -14.01 -7.03 0.47
C LEU A 6 -12.67 -7.78 0.34
N LYS A 7 -11.79 -7.31 -0.56
CA LYS A 7 -10.45 -7.87 -0.77
C LYS A 7 -9.66 -7.93 0.54
N THR A 8 -9.57 -6.81 1.26
CA THR A 8 -8.79 -6.71 2.50
C THR A 8 -9.34 -7.63 3.58
N THR A 9 -10.68 -7.68 3.75
CA THR A 9 -11.31 -8.56 4.74
C THR A 9 -11.06 -10.04 4.42
N LEU A 10 -11.15 -10.43 3.16
CA LEU A 10 -10.85 -11.80 2.73
C LEU A 10 -9.36 -12.14 2.87
N GLN A 11 -8.46 -11.22 2.55
CA GLN A 11 -7.02 -11.44 2.68
C GLN A 11 -6.57 -11.64 4.13
N VAL A 12 -7.19 -10.93 5.07
CA VAL A 12 -6.82 -11.00 6.50
C VAL A 12 -7.53 -12.13 7.22
N ASN A 13 -8.81 -12.37 6.94
CA ASN A 13 -9.66 -13.32 7.67
C ASN A 13 -9.93 -14.62 6.89
N GLY A 14 -9.40 -14.76 5.68
CA GLY A 14 -9.56 -15.97 4.88
C GLY A 14 -11.03 -16.30 4.62
N LYS A 15 -11.39 -17.58 4.79
CA LYS A 15 -12.76 -18.09 4.53
C LYS A 15 -13.83 -17.44 5.42
N GLU A 16 -13.48 -17.02 6.62
CA GLU A 16 -14.40 -16.35 7.56
C GLU A 16 -14.67 -14.89 7.21
N GLY A 17 -13.86 -14.29 6.35
CA GLY A 17 -13.97 -12.88 5.97
C GLY A 17 -15.32 -12.51 5.37
N MET A 18 -15.94 -13.42 4.60
CA MET A 18 -17.23 -13.17 3.98
C MET A 18 -18.36 -13.15 5.02
N SER A 19 -18.39 -14.10 5.96
CA SER A 19 -19.38 -14.14 7.05
C SER A 19 -19.26 -12.94 7.96
N LEU A 20 -18.02 -12.55 8.28
CA LEU A 20 -17.71 -11.36 9.08
C LEU A 20 -18.19 -10.08 8.39
N LEU A 21 -17.97 -9.95 7.09
CA LEU A 21 -18.42 -8.77 6.33
C LEU A 21 -19.96 -8.71 6.25
N LYS A 22 -20.62 -9.84 6.01
CA LYS A 22 -22.09 -9.93 6.03
C LYS A 22 -22.66 -9.51 7.39
N GLY A 23 -22.09 -10.01 8.50
CA GLY A 23 -22.51 -9.62 9.86
C GLY A 23 -22.35 -8.12 10.12
N LYS A 24 -21.24 -7.53 9.68
CA LYS A 24 -21.05 -6.07 9.79
C LYS A 24 -22.07 -5.27 8.96
N ILE A 25 -22.40 -5.72 7.75
CA ILE A 25 -23.40 -5.05 6.91
C ILE A 25 -24.78 -5.14 7.53
N GLN A 26 -25.15 -6.27 8.15
CA GLN A 26 -26.42 -6.43 8.83
C GLN A 26 -26.56 -5.50 10.04
N GLN A 27 -25.47 -5.30 10.80
CA GLN A 27 -25.47 -4.46 12.01
C GLN A 27 -25.37 -2.96 11.71
N ASN A 28 -24.55 -2.57 10.74
CA ASN A 28 -24.18 -1.17 10.52
C ASN A 28 -24.54 -0.65 9.11
N GLY A 29 -25.23 -1.47 8.30
CA GLY A 29 -25.63 -1.14 6.94
C GLY A 29 -24.45 -1.09 5.95
N PHE A 30 -24.75 -0.69 4.71
CA PHE A 30 -23.77 -0.61 3.62
C PHE A 30 -22.61 0.37 3.84
N ARG A 31 -22.72 1.29 4.79
CA ARG A 31 -21.66 2.23 5.16
C ARG A 31 -20.35 1.52 5.57
N VAL A 32 -20.45 0.30 6.06
CA VAL A 32 -19.28 -0.55 6.41
C VAL A 32 -18.32 -0.72 5.22
N MET A 33 -18.84 -0.80 4.00
CA MET A 33 -18.03 -0.95 2.80
C MET A 33 -17.10 0.25 2.51
N TYR A 34 -17.39 1.40 3.12
CA TYR A 34 -16.61 2.63 3.00
C TYR A 34 -15.73 2.89 4.24
N PHE A 35 -15.73 1.99 5.23
CA PHE A 35 -14.86 2.13 6.40
C PHE A 35 -13.39 2.01 5.96
N GLY A 36 -12.61 2.99 6.36
CA GLY A 36 -11.22 3.12 5.94
C GLY A 36 -11.01 3.96 4.66
N SER A 37 -12.07 4.54 4.06
CA SER A 37 -11.93 5.42 2.91
C SER A 37 -11.04 6.63 3.21
N LEU A 38 -11.25 7.27 4.36
CA LEU A 38 -10.43 8.41 4.80
C LEU A 38 -8.96 8.00 4.97
N ALA A 39 -8.71 6.88 5.67
CA ALA A 39 -7.34 6.38 5.82
C ALA A 39 -6.72 5.96 4.48
N SER A 40 -7.51 5.44 3.54
CA SER A 40 -7.05 5.11 2.20
C SER A 40 -6.64 6.36 1.42
N PHE A 41 -7.48 7.39 1.45
CA PHE A 41 -7.19 8.68 0.84
C PHE A 41 -5.93 9.31 1.45
N SER A 42 -5.86 9.38 2.77
CA SER A 42 -4.69 9.91 3.48
C SER A 42 -3.41 9.13 3.18
N ALA A 43 -3.47 7.80 3.14
CA ALA A 43 -2.31 6.97 2.82
C ALA A 43 -1.80 7.22 1.39
N THR A 44 -2.74 7.40 0.44
CA THR A 44 -2.40 7.71 -0.95
C THR A 44 -1.77 9.09 -1.04
N TYR A 45 -2.38 10.09 -0.45
CA TYR A 45 -1.89 11.48 -0.45
C TYR A 45 -0.49 11.59 0.19
N VAL A 46 -0.32 11.03 1.39
CA VAL A 46 0.96 11.03 2.12
C VAL A 46 2.04 10.24 1.38
N GLY A 47 1.69 9.16 0.67
CA GLY A 47 2.63 8.37 -0.11
C GLY A 47 3.06 9.02 -1.42
N HIS A 48 2.19 9.81 -2.08
CA HIS A 48 2.50 10.42 -3.37
C HIS A 48 3.60 11.48 -3.28
N PHE A 49 3.58 12.33 -2.27
CA PHE A 49 4.58 13.38 -2.13
C PHE A 49 6.02 12.83 -2.02
N PRO A 50 6.34 11.90 -1.10
CA PRO A 50 7.67 11.30 -1.03
C PRO A 50 8.05 10.52 -2.31
N TRP A 51 7.07 9.91 -2.97
CA TRP A 51 7.29 9.20 -4.22
C TRP A 51 7.79 10.15 -5.31
N PHE A 52 7.07 11.25 -5.58
CA PHE A 52 7.46 12.24 -6.59
C PHE A 52 8.75 12.95 -6.21
N PHE A 53 8.94 13.29 -4.95
CA PHE A 53 10.17 13.91 -4.48
C PHE A 53 11.38 13.01 -4.75
N THR A 54 11.32 11.74 -4.35
CA THR A 54 12.41 10.78 -4.54
C THR A 54 12.65 10.49 -6.03
N TYR A 55 11.58 10.33 -6.79
CA TYR A 55 11.66 10.10 -8.23
C TYR A 55 12.37 11.25 -8.95
N ASN A 56 11.95 12.48 -8.73
CA ASN A 56 12.53 13.65 -9.36
C ASN A 56 13.98 13.88 -8.91
N TYR A 57 14.25 13.74 -7.62
CA TYR A 57 15.59 13.87 -7.08
C TYR A 57 16.57 12.86 -7.68
N LEU A 58 16.20 11.59 -7.74
CA LEU A 58 17.04 10.55 -8.32
C LEU A 58 17.17 10.71 -9.85
N ASN A 59 16.10 11.15 -10.49
CA ASN A 59 16.12 11.38 -11.94
C ASN A 59 17.08 12.50 -12.33
N GLU A 60 17.21 13.54 -11.51
CA GLU A 60 18.16 14.63 -11.70
C GLU A 60 19.61 14.22 -11.37
N LYS A 61 19.80 13.40 -10.32
CA LYS A 61 21.14 13.05 -9.82
C LYS A 61 21.80 11.89 -10.56
N LEU A 62 21.03 10.96 -11.09
CA LEU A 62 21.58 9.79 -11.79
C LEU A 62 21.86 10.12 -13.27
N PRO A 63 23.02 9.68 -13.79
CA PRO A 63 23.38 9.93 -15.17
C PRO A 63 22.38 9.30 -16.15
N GLU A 64 22.15 9.97 -17.27
CA GLU A 64 21.32 9.45 -18.35
C GLU A 64 22.16 8.59 -19.31
N TYR A 65 21.55 7.53 -19.84
CA TYR A 65 22.17 6.62 -20.80
C TYR A 65 21.33 6.55 -22.09
N PRO A 66 21.38 7.59 -22.96
CA PRO A 66 20.50 7.67 -24.12
C PRO A 66 20.80 6.56 -25.17
N GLU A 67 22.04 6.14 -25.31
CA GLU A 67 22.46 5.15 -26.29
C GLU A 67 22.33 3.70 -25.82
N ASP A 68 22.42 3.45 -24.52
CA ASP A 68 22.36 2.11 -23.91
C ASP A 68 20.97 1.83 -23.32
N ARG A 69 20.16 1.11 -24.10
CA ARG A 69 18.78 0.74 -23.68
C ARG A 69 18.76 -0.03 -22.36
N LEU A 70 19.72 -0.92 -22.12
CA LEU A 70 19.74 -1.76 -20.92
C LEU A 70 20.07 -0.94 -19.68
N LYS A 71 21.06 -0.06 -19.76
CA LYS A 71 21.42 0.84 -18.65
C LYS A 71 20.32 1.85 -18.36
N ARG A 72 19.70 2.42 -19.39
CA ARG A 72 18.54 3.31 -19.23
C ARG A 72 17.39 2.62 -18.52
N PHE A 73 17.13 1.37 -18.90
CA PHE A 73 16.10 0.57 -18.26
C PHE A 73 16.42 0.27 -16.78
N GLY A 74 17.65 -0.19 -16.49
CA GLY A 74 18.09 -0.44 -15.12
C GLY A 74 18.03 0.81 -14.23
N ARG A 75 18.45 1.97 -14.79
CA ARG A 75 18.32 3.27 -14.11
C ARG A 75 16.86 3.60 -13.75
N ASN A 76 15.95 3.50 -14.72
CA ASN A 76 14.54 3.81 -14.48
C ASN A 76 13.88 2.84 -13.50
N ALA A 77 14.22 1.55 -13.56
CA ALA A 77 13.76 0.55 -12.60
C ALA A 77 14.27 0.86 -11.17
N LEU A 78 15.54 1.26 -11.05
CA LEU A 78 16.13 1.63 -9.75
C LEU A 78 15.45 2.87 -9.16
N ILE A 79 15.22 3.92 -9.98
CA ILE A 79 14.53 5.14 -9.56
C ILE A 79 13.11 4.82 -9.09
N GLY A 80 12.35 4.09 -9.90
CA GLY A 80 10.97 3.72 -9.58
C GLY A 80 10.87 2.84 -8.33
N PHE A 81 11.77 1.86 -8.18
CA PHE A 81 11.84 1.02 -6.98
C PHE A 81 12.14 1.85 -5.73
N SER A 82 13.16 2.71 -5.78
CA SER A 82 13.56 3.55 -4.64
C SER A 82 12.45 4.52 -4.24
N ALA A 83 11.81 5.18 -5.21
CA ALA A 83 10.67 6.06 -4.96
C ALA A 83 9.49 5.30 -4.32
N SER A 84 9.22 4.08 -4.77
CA SER A 84 8.18 3.22 -4.19
C SER A 84 8.50 2.82 -2.75
N CYS A 85 9.75 2.46 -2.45
CA CYS A 85 10.18 2.14 -1.08
C CYS A 85 9.97 3.31 -0.12
N VAL A 86 10.38 4.52 -0.50
CA VAL A 86 10.21 5.72 0.33
C VAL A 86 8.73 6.03 0.54
N SER A 87 7.92 5.94 -0.50
CA SER A 87 6.47 6.09 -0.43
C SER A 87 5.81 5.07 0.49
N ASP A 88 6.20 3.80 0.37
CA ASP A 88 5.65 2.73 1.20
C ASP A 88 6.01 2.90 2.67
N VAL A 89 7.25 3.26 2.99
CA VAL A 89 7.68 3.57 4.37
C VAL A 89 6.84 4.71 4.94
N SER A 90 6.70 5.81 4.20
CA SER A 90 5.99 7.02 4.65
C SER A 90 4.50 6.79 4.90
N SER A 91 3.85 5.94 4.10
CA SER A 91 2.41 5.70 4.18
C SER A 91 2.02 4.43 4.96
N ASN A 92 2.99 3.62 5.42
CA ASN A 92 2.71 2.29 5.97
C ASN A 92 1.85 2.32 7.22
N SER A 93 2.12 3.21 8.17
CA SER A 93 1.34 3.32 9.41
C SER A 93 -0.14 3.59 9.14
N ILE A 94 -0.44 4.50 8.21
CA ILE A 94 -1.83 4.82 7.83
C ILE A 94 -2.51 3.60 7.18
N ARG A 95 -1.77 2.84 6.38
CA ARG A 95 -2.28 1.61 5.75
C ARG A 95 -2.51 0.49 6.77
N VAL A 96 -1.65 0.37 7.79
CA VAL A 96 -1.85 -0.58 8.91
C VAL A 96 -3.15 -0.26 9.64
N ILE A 97 -3.38 1.00 9.98
CA ILE A 97 -4.63 1.46 10.63
C ILE A 97 -5.85 1.13 9.75
N LYS A 98 -5.77 1.45 8.44
CA LYS A 98 -6.83 1.12 7.47
C LYS A 98 -7.16 -0.37 7.48
N THR A 99 -6.14 -1.21 7.30
CA THR A 99 -6.30 -2.67 7.20
C THR A 99 -6.89 -3.25 8.50
N THR A 100 -6.40 -2.80 9.65
CA THR A 100 -6.93 -3.22 10.95
C THR A 100 -8.41 -2.85 11.07
N ARG A 101 -8.79 -1.62 10.71
CA ARG A 101 -10.20 -1.18 10.76
C ARG A 101 -11.12 -2.00 9.86
N GLN A 102 -10.64 -2.38 8.68
CA GLN A 102 -11.44 -3.19 7.74
C GLN A 102 -11.59 -4.64 8.20
N SER A 103 -10.54 -5.21 8.82
CA SER A 103 -10.48 -6.63 9.18
C SER A 103 -11.03 -6.98 10.56
N GLN A 104 -11.10 -6.04 11.51
CA GLN A 104 -11.65 -6.30 12.84
C GLN A 104 -13.15 -6.62 12.80
N LYS A 105 -13.62 -7.43 13.77
CA LYS A 105 -15.04 -7.80 13.90
C LYS A 105 -15.91 -6.61 14.26
N GLU A 106 -15.45 -5.78 15.18
CA GLU A 106 -16.18 -4.61 15.66
C GLU A 106 -15.78 -3.34 14.93
N VAL A 107 -16.71 -2.41 14.84
CA VAL A 107 -16.48 -1.08 14.27
C VAL A 107 -15.85 -0.19 15.32
N GLN A 108 -14.56 0.04 15.23
CA GLN A 108 -13.79 0.89 16.14
C GLN A 108 -13.44 2.24 15.51
N SER A 109 -13.25 3.25 16.35
CA SER A 109 -12.72 4.54 15.91
C SER A 109 -11.22 4.44 15.58
N TYR A 110 -10.70 5.36 14.78
CA TYR A 110 -9.27 5.39 14.44
C TYR A 110 -8.36 5.49 15.67
N LEU A 111 -8.75 6.29 16.66
CA LEU A 111 -8.00 6.46 17.91
C LEU A 111 -7.95 5.18 18.75
N GLN A 112 -9.06 4.45 18.83
CA GLN A 112 -9.11 3.16 19.53
C GLN A 112 -8.21 2.12 18.86
N ILE A 113 -8.20 2.09 17.52
CA ILE A 113 -7.33 1.18 16.76
C ILE A 113 -5.85 1.51 17.00
N ILE A 114 -5.47 2.79 16.95
CA ILE A 114 -4.09 3.23 17.19
C ILE A 114 -3.64 2.84 18.59
N ARG A 115 -4.47 3.15 19.62
CA ARG A 115 -4.17 2.80 21.00
C ARG A 115 -4.04 1.29 21.19
N GLY A 116 -4.99 0.51 20.68
CA GLY A 116 -4.94 -0.95 20.76
C GLY A 116 -3.70 -1.56 20.10
N ILE A 117 -3.28 -1.05 18.92
CA ILE A 117 -2.06 -1.53 18.27
C ILE A 117 -0.80 -1.19 19.09
N ILE A 118 -0.76 0.01 19.67
CA ILE A 118 0.39 0.44 20.48
C ILE A 118 0.46 -0.34 21.79
N GLU A 119 -0.66 -0.55 22.46
CA GLU A 119 -0.74 -1.27 23.74
C GLU A 119 -0.41 -2.76 23.57
N GLU A 120 -0.95 -3.42 22.54
CA GLU A 120 -0.72 -4.85 22.32
C GLU A 120 0.67 -5.19 21.75
N LYS A 121 1.16 -4.38 20.82
CA LYS A 121 2.29 -4.76 19.95
C LYS A 121 3.35 -3.68 19.77
N GLY A 122 3.20 -2.56 20.45
CA GLY A 122 4.13 -1.44 20.42
C GLY A 122 4.11 -0.61 19.13
N VAL A 123 4.78 0.55 19.18
CA VAL A 123 4.86 1.52 18.07
C VAL A 123 5.54 0.92 16.82
N ASN A 124 6.53 0.06 17.01
CA ASN A 124 7.23 -0.59 15.90
C ASN A 124 6.29 -1.40 15.02
N ASN A 125 5.30 -2.07 15.59
CA ASN A 125 4.32 -2.83 14.83
C ASN A 125 3.39 -1.91 14.00
N LEU A 126 3.07 -0.74 14.51
CA LEU A 126 2.29 0.26 13.77
C LEU A 126 3.08 0.78 12.55
N LEU A 127 4.40 0.99 12.69
CA LEU A 127 5.23 1.55 11.64
C LEU A 127 5.66 0.52 10.58
N PHE A 128 6.03 -0.69 11.01
CA PHE A 128 6.72 -1.66 10.15
C PHE A 128 5.91 -2.91 9.80
N ARG A 129 4.71 -3.09 10.37
CA ARG A 129 3.87 -4.25 10.06
C ARG A 129 3.56 -4.36 8.57
N GLY A 130 3.93 -5.49 7.96
CA GLY A 130 3.68 -5.77 6.55
C GLY A 130 4.55 -4.97 5.56
N LEU A 131 5.43 -4.09 6.03
CA LEU A 131 6.25 -3.25 5.15
C LEU A 131 7.18 -4.09 4.28
N LYS A 132 7.87 -5.09 4.85
CA LYS A 132 8.77 -5.99 4.11
C LYS A 132 8.06 -6.69 2.96
N THR A 133 6.91 -7.28 3.23
CA THR A 133 6.10 -7.97 2.21
C THR A 133 5.65 -7.02 1.11
N ARG A 134 5.30 -5.78 1.48
CA ARG A 134 4.88 -4.76 0.53
C ARG A 134 6.01 -4.32 -0.39
N ILE A 135 7.18 -4.02 0.16
CA ILE A 135 8.36 -3.63 -0.63
C ILE A 135 8.70 -4.73 -1.65
N ILE A 136 8.67 -6.00 -1.25
CA ILE A 136 8.90 -7.13 -2.15
C ILE A 136 7.80 -7.19 -3.22
N SER A 137 6.52 -7.13 -2.83
CA SER A 137 5.39 -7.17 -3.77
C SER A 137 5.43 -6.02 -4.78
N ASN A 138 5.66 -4.79 -4.32
CA ASN A 138 5.72 -3.62 -5.19
C ASN A 138 6.95 -3.67 -6.11
N GLY A 139 8.08 -4.16 -5.60
CA GLY A 139 9.28 -4.40 -6.41
C GLY A 139 9.03 -5.40 -7.53
N LEU A 140 8.44 -6.55 -7.22
CA LEU A 140 8.09 -7.56 -8.21
C LEU A 140 7.07 -7.05 -9.23
N GLN A 141 6.01 -6.38 -8.78
CA GLN A 141 5.01 -5.79 -9.67
C GLN A 141 5.61 -4.72 -10.59
N GLY A 142 6.48 -3.86 -10.06
CA GLY A 142 7.17 -2.85 -10.85
C GLY A 142 8.08 -3.46 -11.92
N MET A 143 8.85 -4.49 -11.56
CA MET A 143 9.68 -5.21 -12.52
C MET A 143 8.85 -5.87 -13.62
N MET A 144 7.79 -6.61 -13.25
CA MET A 144 6.89 -7.26 -14.22
C MET A 144 6.22 -6.24 -15.14
N PHE A 145 5.69 -5.15 -14.58
CA PHE A 145 5.07 -4.09 -15.36
C PHE A 145 6.05 -3.50 -16.37
N THR A 146 7.26 -3.21 -15.95
CA THR A 146 8.28 -2.60 -16.80
C THR A 146 8.70 -3.55 -17.92
N VAL A 147 8.85 -4.84 -17.64
CA VAL A 147 9.17 -5.87 -18.65
C VAL A 147 8.04 -6.00 -19.67
N LEU A 148 6.79 -6.12 -19.20
CA LEU A 148 5.62 -6.23 -20.08
C LEU A 148 5.42 -4.97 -20.93
N TRP A 149 5.53 -3.79 -20.31
CA TRP A 149 5.40 -2.52 -21.02
C TRP A 149 6.42 -2.40 -22.16
N LYS A 150 7.68 -2.75 -21.89
CA LYS A 150 8.73 -2.74 -22.89
C LYS A 150 8.45 -3.74 -24.01
N TYR A 151 8.04 -4.95 -23.66
CA TYR A 151 7.71 -5.97 -24.65
C TYR A 151 6.60 -5.51 -25.62
N PHE A 152 5.57 -4.86 -25.10
CA PHE A 152 4.48 -4.32 -25.94
C PHE A 152 4.86 -3.08 -26.74
N MET A 153 5.86 -2.32 -26.31
CA MET A 153 6.35 -1.17 -27.09
C MET A 153 7.34 -1.55 -28.18
N ASP A 154 7.98 -2.71 -28.08
CA ASP A 154 8.93 -3.23 -29.06
C ASP A 154 8.22 -4.14 -30.12
N LEU A 155 6.91 -4.40 -29.97
CA LEU A 155 6.02 -5.06 -30.95
C LEU A 155 5.49 -4.07 -31.97
#